data_2dc3520badee727deddf6ace1f5b6276
#
_entry.id   2dc3520badee727deddf6ace1f5b6276
#
_cell.length_a   1.000
_cell.length_b   1.000
_cell.length_c   1.000
_cell.angle_alpha   90.00
_cell.angle_beta   90.00
_cell.angle_gamma   90.00
#
_symmetry.space_group_name_H-M   'P 1'
#
loop_
_entity.id
_entity.type
_entity.pdbx_description
1 polymer ?
#
loop_
_entity_poly.entity_id
_entity_poly.type
_entity_poly.pdbx_seq_one_letter_code
_entity_poly.pdbx_strand_id
1 'polypeptide(L)'
;INHLQSNVYRVDTVKVTFPEGLNVMEVAQLMEENGVCSEEEVLEAANSDEFDGFDLIDAVDNETERYYKVEGYLFPDTYEFYKSEDPVDALSKLIRNCDRKLDEDLLAQIEETGMTVDEIMTIASIIQEESADEEDMYIVSSILHNRLRDGAENGTAQLGCDSTVYYPYRTQSEVPESERETFKSRYNTYEIIGLPPGPICNPSLKAIEAAISPSDTDYYYFCHDKDGNAYYAKTAQQHQQNLKKAGLAE
;
A
#
# COMPACT_ATOMS: atom_id res chain seq x y z
N ILE A 1 -5.24 -60.87 6.67
CA ILE A 1 -4.33 -59.78 6.21
C ILE A 1 -5.22 -58.60 5.89
N ASN A 2 -5.33 -57.67 6.86
CA ASN A 2 -6.09 -56.43 6.69
C ASN A 2 -5.26 -55.45 5.89
N HIS A 3 -5.70 -55.14 4.68
CA HIS A 3 -5.22 -53.96 3.94
C HIS A 3 -5.82 -52.71 4.60
N LEU A 4 -5.04 -52.06 5.44
CA LEU A 4 -5.24 -50.66 5.77
C LEU A 4 -4.95 -49.87 4.49
N GLN A 5 -6.00 -49.57 3.72
CA GLN A 5 -5.94 -48.46 2.73
C GLN A 5 -5.81 -47.19 3.53
N SER A 6 -4.59 -46.65 3.59
CA SER A 6 -4.39 -45.27 3.98
C SER A 6 -5.05 -44.41 2.92
N ASN A 7 -6.25 -43.89 3.20
CA ASN A 7 -6.78 -42.75 2.49
C ASN A 7 -5.84 -41.57 2.77
N VAL A 8 -4.84 -41.38 1.92
CA VAL A 8 -4.10 -40.15 1.85
C VAL A 8 -5.12 -39.14 1.27
N TYR A 9 -5.77 -38.39 2.14
CA TYR A 9 -6.46 -37.18 1.71
C TYR A 9 -5.42 -36.31 1.04
N ARG A 10 -5.43 -36.25 -0.30
CA ARG A 10 -4.70 -35.23 -1.03
C ARG A 10 -5.40 -33.92 -0.71
N VAL A 11 -4.82 -33.16 0.18
CA VAL A 11 -5.23 -31.79 0.41
C VAL A 11 -4.83 -31.02 -0.86
N ASP A 12 -5.82 -30.48 -1.56
CA ASP A 12 -5.60 -29.78 -2.82
C ASP A 12 -5.10 -28.36 -2.46
N THR A 13 -3.83 -28.09 -2.73
CA THR A 13 -3.22 -26.79 -2.48
C THR A 13 -2.95 -26.05 -3.78
N VAL A 14 -2.91 -24.73 -3.70
CA VAL A 14 -2.54 -23.82 -4.79
C VAL A 14 -1.49 -22.84 -4.30
N LYS A 15 -0.52 -22.51 -5.17
CA LYS A 15 0.44 -21.45 -4.90
C LYS A 15 0.00 -20.17 -5.62
N VAL A 16 -0.12 -19.11 -4.86
CA VAL A 16 -0.49 -17.78 -5.36
C VAL A 16 0.63 -16.81 -5.05
N THR A 17 1.07 -16.07 -6.06
CA THR A 17 2.05 -14.98 -5.90
C THR A 17 1.27 -13.65 -5.90
N PHE A 18 1.43 -12.88 -4.83
CA PHE A 18 0.90 -11.53 -4.73
C PHE A 18 2.02 -10.55 -5.06
N PRO A 19 1.94 -9.85 -6.20
CA PRO A 19 2.86 -8.78 -6.55
C PRO A 19 2.84 -7.64 -5.52
N GLU A 20 3.92 -6.89 -5.47
CA GLU A 20 4.02 -5.65 -4.71
C GLU A 20 3.02 -4.62 -5.26
N GLY A 21 2.48 -3.78 -4.39
CA GLY A 21 1.55 -2.72 -4.78
C GLY A 21 0.08 -3.15 -4.90
N LEU A 22 -0.30 -4.42 -4.75
CA LEU A 22 -1.71 -4.81 -4.72
C LEU A 22 -2.41 -4.22 -3.49
N ASN A 23 -3.62 -3.71 -3.68
CA ASN A 23 -4.51 -3.36 -2.56
C ASN A 23 -5.36 -4.56 -2.12
N VAL A 24 -6.11 -4.41 -1.03
CA VAL A 24 -6.97 -5.49 -0.49
C VAL A 24 -7.97 -6.02 -1.52
N MET A 25 -8.56 -5.16 -2.36
CA MET A 25 -9.52 -5.58 -3.38
C MET A 25 -8.85 -6.48 -4.45
N GLU A 26 -7.67 -6.11 -4.91
CA GLU A 26 -6.89 -6.87 -5.88
C GLU A 26 -6.37 -8.18 -5.28
N VAL A 27 -5.98 -8.17 -3.99
CA VAL A 27 -5.64 -9.39 -3.24
C VAL A 27 -6.84 -10.33 -3.18
N ALA A 28 -8.03 -9.82 -2.86
CA ALA A 28 -9.27 -10.59 -2.79
C ALA A 28 -9.62 -11.22 -4.15
N GLN A 29 -9.57 -10.44 -5.22
CA GLN A 29 -9.80 -10.92 -6.56
C GLN A 29 -8.82 -12.03 -6.95
N LEU A 30 -7.53 -11.85 -6.65
CA LEU A 30 -6.51 -12.84 -6.96
C LEU A 30 -6.70 -14.15 -6.16
N MET A 31 -7.19 -14.07 -4.92
CA MET A 31 -7.56 -15.26 -4.12
C MET A 31 -8.73 -16.01 -4.76
N GLU A 32 -9.77 -15.31 -5.22
CA GLU A 32 -10.93 -15.92 -5.89
C GLU A 32 -10.53 -16.56 -7.21
N GLU A 33 -9.77 -15.89 -8.06
CA GLU A 33 -9.29 -16.41 -9.35
C GLU A 33 -8.48 -17.71 -9.20
N ASN A 34 -7.82 -17.90 -8.04
CA ASN A 34 -7.05 -19.10 -7.74
C ASN A 34 -7.81 -20.15 -6.90
N GLY A 35 -9.08 -19.89 -6.57
CA GLY A 35 -9.95 -20.83 -5.83
C GLY A 35 -9.55 -21.00 -4.37
N VAL A 36 -8.97 -19.95 -3.76
CA VAL A 36 -8.63 -19.91 -2.32
C VAL A 36 -9.90 -19.64 -1.51
N CYS A 37 -10.53 -18.47 -1.72
CA CYS A 37 -11.81 -18.07 -1.13
C CYS A 37 -12.47 -17.03 -2.06
N SER A 38 -13.73 -16.68 -1.85
CA SER A 38 -14.38 -15.68 -2.69
C SER A 38 -13.94 -14.28 -2.37
N GLU A 39 -13.98 -13.37 -3.34
CA GLU A 39 -13.67 -11.95 -3.16
C GLU A 39 -14.50 -11.34 -2.03
N GLU A 40 -15.82 -11.59 -2.00
CA GLU A 40 -16.73 -11.08 -0.98
C GLU A 40 -16.32 -11.50 0.45
N GLU A 41 -15.98 -12.80 0.65
CA GLU A 41 -15.54 -13.32 1.95
C GLU A 41 -14.21 -12.70 2.40
N VAL A 42 -13.27 -12.47 1.48
CA VAL A 42 -12.00 -11.81 1.79
C VAL A 42 -12.21 -10.36 2.20
N LEU A 43 -13.04 -9.60 1.46
CA LEU A 43 -13.32 -8.20 1.77
C LEU A 43 -14.07 -8.02 3.09
N GLU A 44 -14.95 -8.95 3.44
CA GLU A 44 -15.61 -9.00 4.74
C GLU A 44 -14.60 -9.29 5.86
N ALA A 45 -13.77 -10.33 5.68
CA ALA A 45 -12.73 -10.71 6.64
C ALA A 45 -11.71 -9.58 6.87
N ALA A 46 -11.34 -8.82 5.83
CA ALA A 46 -10.36 -7.73 5.90
C ALA A 46 -10.71 -6.61 6.91
N ASN A 47 -11.95 -6.55 7.37
CA ASN A 47 -12.45 -5.60 8.36
C ASN A 47 -12.92 -6.27 9.66
N SER A 48 -12.68 -7.58 9.82
CA SER A 48 -13.12 -8.30 11.01
C SER A 48 -12.17 -8.09 12.20
N ASP A 49 -12.69 -8.34 13.41
CA ASP A 49 -11.91 -8.31 14.65
C ASP A 49 -11.12 -9.61 14.85
N GLU A 50 -11.15 -10.56 13.90
CA GLU A 50 -10.46 -11.85 14.01
C GLU A 50 -8.93 -11.72 13.86
N PHE A 51 -8.45 -10.56 13.46
CA PHE A 51 -7.02 -10.22 13.43
C PHE A 51 -6.53 -9.54 14.72
N ASP A 52 -7.40 -9.36 15.70
CA ASP A 52 -7.00 -8.90 17.03
C ASP A 52 -6.00 -9.89 17.64
N GLY A 53 -4.89 -9.37 18.18
CA GLY A 53 -3.76 -10.16 18.65
C GLY A 53 -2.60 -10.27 17.65
N PHE A 54 -2.71 -9.64 16.48
CA PHE A 54 -1.55 -9.30 15.66
C PHE A 54 -1.08 -7.89 16.05
N ASP A 55 0.10 -7.77 16.63
CA ASP A 55 0.63 -6.50 17.16
C ASP A 55 0.57 -5.36 16.14
N LEU A 56 0.82 -5.65 14.85
CA LEU A 56 0.75 -4.66 13.77
C LEU A 56 -0.67 -4.16 13.53
N ILE A 57 -1.68 -5.01 13.66
CA ILE A 57 -3.08 -4.65 13.44
C ILE A 57 -3.65 -3.97 14.70
N ASP A 58 -3.29 -4.46 15.90
CA ASP A 58 -3.71 -3.87 17.17
C ASP A 58 -3.17 -2.44 17.36
N ALA A 59 -2.05 -2.11 16.69
CA ALA A 59 -1.47 -0.76 16.72
C ALA A 59 -2.21 0.25 15.83
N VAL A 60 -3.17 -0.18 15.00
CA VAL A 60 -3.98 0.71 14.16
C VAL A 60 -5.07 1.35 15.02
N ASP A 61 -4.96 2.65 15.27
CA ASP A 61 -5.84 3.40 16.18
C ASP A 61 -7.02 4.11 15.49
N ASN A 62 -7.02 4.14 14.15
CA ASN A 62 -8.00 4.85 13.32
C ASN A 62 -8.77 3.92 12.34
N GLU A 63 -8.97 2.67 12.70
CA GLU A 63 -9.60 1.64 11.85
C GLU A 63 -10.97 2.07 11.27
N THR A 64 -11.77 2.84 12.02
CA THR A 64 -13.08 3.32 11.56
C THR A 64 -12.99 4.35 10.42
N GLU A 65 -11.83 4.95 10.22
CA GLU A 65 -11.56 5.89 9.12
C GLU A 65 -11.06 5.18 7.86
N ARG A 66 -10.77 3.87 7.93
CA ARG A 66 -10.24 3.08 6.82
C ARG A 66 -11.34 2.40 6.02
N TYR A 67 -11.05 2.11 4.76
CA TYR A 67 -11.88 1.21 3.96
C TYR A 67 -11.62 -0.25 4.36
N TYR A 68 -10.36 -0.62 4.59
CA TYR A 68 -9.93 -1.95 5.01
C TYR A 68 -8.90 -1.84 6.14
N LYS A 69 -9.17 -2.53 7.28
CA LYS A 69 -8.33 -2.53 8.48
C LYS A 69 -6.93 -3.09 8.20
N VAL A 70 -6.85 -4.13 7.38
CA VAL A 70 -5.60 -4.85 7.08
C VAL A 70 -4.82 -4.32 5.87
N GLU A 71 -5.27 -3.23 5.23
CA GLU A 71 -4.55 -2.65 4.10
C GLU A 71 -3.13 -2.22 4.49
N GLY A 72 -2.16 -2.58 3.64
CA GLY A 72 -0.74 -2.36 3.88
C GLY A 72 -0.03 -3.51 4.60
N TYR A 73 -0.78 -4.41 5.22
CA TYR A 73 -0.23 -5.51 6.03
C TYR A 73 -0.32 -6.89 5.38
N LEU A 74 -0.85 -6.99 4.16
CA LEU A 74 -0.91 -8.22 3.37
C LEU A 74 0.38 -8.37 2.54
N PHE A 75 1.49 -8.73 3.18
CA PHE A 75 2.83 -8.65 2.58
C PHE A 75 2.94 -9.39 1.24
N PRO A 76 3.46 -8.74 0.17
CA PRO A 76 3.64 -9.35 -1.15
C PRO A 76 4.68 -10.47 -1.12
N ASP A 77 4.28 -11.68 -1.51
CA ASP A 77 5.13 -12.87 -1.59
C ASP A 77 4.36 -14.00 -2.29
N THR A 78 4.96 -15.18 -2.37
CA THR A 78 4.30 -16.41 -2.85
C THR A 78 3.89 -17.29 -1.67
N TYR A 79 2.59 -17.57 -1.60
CA TYR A 79 2.00 -18.37 -0.51
C TYR A 79 1.36 -19.65 -1.04
N GLU A 80 1.29 -20.66 -0.20
CA GLU A 80 0.57 -21.89 -0.46
C GLU A 80 -0.73 -21.92 0.35
N PHE A 81 -1.86 -22.11 -0.34
CA PHE A 81 -3.20 -22.15 0.25
C PHE A 81 -3.86 -23.48 0.00
N TYR A 82 -4.79 -23.83 0.85
CA TYR A 82 -5.77 -24.86 0.54
C TYR A 82 -6.84 -24.27 -0.41
N LYS A 83 -7.41 -25.09 -1.29
CA LYS A 83 -8.60 -24.67 -2.01
C LYS A 83 -9.79 -24.57 -1.06
N SER A 84 -10.57 -23.52 -1.21
CA SER A 84 -11.67 -23.16 -0.30
C SER A 84 -11.18 -23.01 1.15
N GLU A 85 -10.03 -22.35 1.32
CA GLU A 85 -9.49 -22.01 2.64
C GLU A 85 -10.39 -20.94 3.30
N ASP A 86 -10.44 -20.95 4.62
CA ASP A 86 -11.07 -19.88 5.38
C ASP A 86 -10.38 -18.55 5.11
N PRO A 87 -11.11 -17.45 4.80
CA PRO A 87 -10.52 -16.17 4.43
C PRO A 87 -9.65 -15.54 5.54
N VAL A 88 -10.02 -15.74 6.82
CA VAL A 88 -9.21 -15.27 7.96
C VAL A 88 -7.89 -16.03 8.05
N ASP A 89 -7.91 -17.36 7.85
CA ASP A 89 -6.70 -18.17 7.81
C ASP A 89 -5.80 -17.77 6.62
N ALA A 90 -6.41 -17.53 5.45
CA ALA A 90 -5.70 -17.10 4.26
C ALA A 90 -5.02 -15.73 4.47
N LEU A 91 -5.76 -14.69 4.91
CA LEU A 91 -5.21 -13.36 5.18
C LEU A 91 -4.16 -13.38 6.30
N SER A 92 -4.38 -14.20 7.35
CA SER A 92 -3.42 -14.37 8.45
C SER A 92 -2.04 -14.82 7.98
N LYS A 93 -1.93 -15.57 6.87
CA LYS A 93 -0.62 -15.97 6.32
C LYS A 93 0.15 -14.75 5.81
N LEU A 94 -0.54 -13.82 5.15
CA LEU A 94 0.07 -12.61 4.60
C LEU A 94 0.47 -11.66 5.74
N ILE A 95 -0.41 -11.47 6.73
CA ILE A 95 -0.15 -10.63 7.91
C ILE A 95 1.03 -11.17 8.72
N ARG A 96 1.09 -12.47 9.00
CA ARG A 96 2.24 -13.08 9.68
C ARG A 96 3.55 -12.96 8.90
N ASN A 97 3.47 -12.89 7.57
CA ASN A 97 4.67 -12.64 6.76
C ASN A 97 5.10 -11.18 6.89
N CYS A 98 4.16 -10.24 6.92
CA CYS A 98 4.44 -8.83 7.20
C CYS A 98 5.16 -8.67 8.55
N ASP A 99 4.61 -9.27 9.61
CA ASP A 99 5.20 -9.27 10.95
C ASP A 99 6.64 -9.80 10.97
N ARG A 100 6.93 -10.87 10.22
CA ARG A 100 8.29 -11.40 10.08
C ARG A 100 9.24 -10.53 9.27
N LYS A 101 8.71 -9.74 8.33
CA LYS A 101 9.51 -8.84 7.47
C LYS A 101 9.82 -7.54 8.18
N LEU A 102 8.93 -7.07 9.04
CA LEU A 102 9.16 -5.97 9.97
C LEU A 102 9.85 -6.52 11.23
N ASP A 103 11.08 -7.02 11.06
CA ASP A 103 11.87 -7.58 12.14
C ASP A 103 12.30 -6.55 13.21
N GLU A 104 12.92 -7.01 14.29
CA GLU A 104 13.33 -6.15 15.41
C GLU A 104 14.25 -5.01 14.96
N ASP A 105 15.13 -5.26 13.98
CA ASP A 105 16.07 -4.25 13.49
C ASP A 105 15.34 -3.17 12.68
N LEU A 106 14.34 -3.56 11.87
CA LEU A 106 13.55 -2.62 11.08
C LEU A 106 12.59 -1.81 11.97
N LEU A 107 11.96 -2.47 12.95
CA LEU A 107 11.11 -1.78 13.94
C LEU A 107 11.90 -0.76 14.76
N ALA A 108 13.14 -1.08 15.16
CA ALA A 108 14.01 -0.12 15.84
C ALA A 108 14.35 1.09 14.94
N GLN A 109 14.60 0.87 13.65
CA GLN A 109 14.81 1.98 12.71
C GLN A 109 13.55 2.85 12.54
N ILE A 110 12.36 2.24 12.53
CA ILE A 110 11.10 2.99 12.50
C ILE A 110 10.98 3.87 13.75
N GLU A 111 11.25 3.32 14.94
CA GLU A 111 11.20 4.06 16.20
C GLU A 111 12.15 5.28 16.18
N GLU A 112 13.34 5.13 15.59
CA GLU A 112 14.31 6.24 15.43
C GLU A 112 13.79 7.38 14.54
N THR A 113 12.87 7.13 13.64
CA THR A 113 12.22 8.18 12.82
C THR A 113 11.29 9.07 13.64
N GLY A 114 10.77 8.57 14.76
CA GLY A 114 9.72 9.19 15.57
C GLY A 114 8.31 9.02 14.99
N MET A 115 8.16 8.23 13.92
CA MET A 115 6.87 7.88 13.31
C MET A 115 6.39 6.51 13.81
N THR A 116 5.11 6.28 13.74
CA THR A 116 4.53 4.95 14.01
C THR A 116 4.78 4.00 12.82
N VAL A 117 4.67 2.70 13.09
CA VAL A 117 4.73 1.68 12.01
C VAL A 117 3.69 1.97 10.94
N ASP A 118 2.49 2.35 11.34
CA ASP A 118 1.39 2.63 10.44
C ASP A 118 1.62 3.86 9.54
N GLU A 119 2.20 4.92 10.10
CA GLU A 119 2.62 6.09 9.31
C GLU A 119 3.68 5.73 8.27
N ILE A 120 4.67 4.91 8.64
CA ILE A 120 5.70 4.42 7.72
C ILE A 120 5.07 3.53 6.64
N MET A 121 4.18 2.59 6.98
CA MET A 121 3.48 1.75 6.01
C MET A 121 2.60 2.59 5.06
N THR A 122 1.97 3.64 5.57
CA THR A 122 1.18 4.58 4.76
C THR A 122 2.06 5.31 3.75
N ILE A 123 3.20 5.87 4.18
CA ILE A 123 4.16 6.52 3.27
C ILE A 123 4.72 5.52 2.27
N ALA A 124 5.10 4.32 2.72
CA ALA A 124 5.64 3.26 1.86
C ALA A 124 4.65 2.85 0.77
N SER A 125 3.35 2.77 1.08
CA SER A 125 2.33 2.45 0.10
C SER A 125 2.17 3.52 -0.98
N ILE A 126 2.33 4.79 -0.63
CA ILE A 126 2.32 5.90 -1.59
C ILE A 126 3.60 5.86 -2.44
N ILE A 127 4.77 5.66 -1.83
CA ILE A 127 6.04 5.51 -2.54
C ILE A 127 5.96 4.37 -3.56
N GLN A 128 5.38 3.22 -3.18
CA GLN A 128 5.21 2.06 -4.05
C GLN A 128 4.44 2.39 -5.33
N GLU A 129 3.41 3.22 -5.22
CA GLU A 129 2.54 3.58 -6.35
C GLU A 129 3.06 4.75 -7.19
N GLU A 130 3.87 5.63 -6.61
CA GLU A 130 4.32 6.87 -7.24
C GLU A 130 5.71 6.76 -7.87
N SER A 131 6.50 5.73 -7.52
CA SER A 131 7.89 5.64 -7.95
C SER A 131 8.06 4.80 -9.21
N ALA A 132 9.00 5.21 -10.07
CA ALA A 132 9.31 4.51 -11.31
C ALA A 132 10.22 3.30 -11.09
N ASP A 133 11.14 3.37 -10.12
CA ASP A 133 12.10 2.33 -9.76
C ASP A 133 12.58 2.47 -8.31
N GLU A 134 13.45 1.55 -7.86
CA GLU A 134 13.96 1.54 -6.49
C GLU A 134 14.77 2.80 -6.12
N GLU A 135 15.53 3.38 -7.05
CA GLU A 135 16.33 4.59 -6.78
C GLU A 135 15.42 5.81 -6.62
N ASP A 136 14.37 5.89 -7.44
CA ASP A 136 13.33 6.92 -7.37
C ASP A 136 12.53 6.84 -6.06
N MET A 137 12.29 5.64 -5.51
CA MET A 137 11.61 5.48 -4.21
C MET A 137 12.21 6.33 -3.10
N TYR A 138 13.53 6.40 -3.00
CA TYR A 138 14.20 7.17 -1.95
C TYR A 138 14.06 8.68 -2.16
N ILE A 139 14.00 9.16 -3.40
CA ILE A 139 13.82 10.57 -3.72
C ILE A 139 12.35 10.98 -3.54
N VAL A 140 11.40 10.17 -4.01
CA VAL A 140 9.97 10.38 -3.77
C VAL A 140 9.68 10.40 -2.26
N SER A 141 10.27 9.47 -1.50
CA SER A 141 10.21 9.46 -0.03
C SER A 141 10.67 10.79 0.55
N SER A 142 11.84 11.29 0.12
CA SER A 142 12.36 12.60 0.56
C SER A 142 11.36 13.72 0.31
N ILE A 143 10.70 13.71 -0.86
CA ILE A 143 9.70 14.72 -1.23
C ILE A 143 8.47 14.63 -0.31
N LEU A 144 7.96 13.43 -0.05
CA LEU A 144 6.82 13.24 0.85
C LEU A 144 7.14 13.70 2.26
N HIS A 145 8.31 13.34 2.80
CA HIS A 145 8.78 13.80 4.12
C HIS A 145 8.97 15.33 4.17
N ASN A 146 9.51 15.95 3.12
CA ASN A 146 9.64 17.40 3.04
C ASN A 146 8.27 18.09 3.03
N ARG A 147 7.28 17.54 2.27
CA ARG A 147 5.91 18.07 2.27
C ARG A 147 5.22 17.95 3.64
N LEU A 148 5.43 16.81 4.35
CA LEU A 148 4.89 16.61 5.69
C LEU A 148 5.52 17.55 6.72
N ARG A 149 6.83 17.79 6.64
CA ARG A 149 7.58 18.59 7.60
C ARG A 149 7.33 20.10 7.48
N ASP A 150 7.46 20.63 6.27
CA ASP A 150 7.46 22.07 6.02
C ASP A 150 6.84 22.47 4.66
N GLY A 151 6.08 21.57 4.06
CA GLY A 151 5.43 21.78 2.76
C GLY A 151 4.50 23.00 2.72
N ALA A 152 3.81 23.29 3.83
CA ALA A 152 2.93 24.46 3.92
C ALA A 152 3.68 25.78 3.68
N GLU A 153 4.91 25.90 4.16
CA GLU A 153 5.77 27.07 3.96
C GLU A 153 6.30 27.14 2.51
N ASN A 154 6.38 25.99 1.84
CA ASN A 154 6.91 25.83 0.49
C ASN A 154 5.81 25.69 -0.59
N GLY A 155 4.54 25.90 -0.22
CA GLY A 155 3.39 25.91 -1.16
C GLY A 155 2.89 24.51 -1.52
N THR A 156 3.19 23.48 -0.72
CA THR A 156 2.80 22.08 -0.89
C THR A 156 2.28 21.52 0.43
N ALA A 157 1.26 22.14 1.03
CA ALA A 157 0.67 21.72 2.30
C ALA A 157 0.05 20.29 2.25
N GLN A 158 -0.27 19.82 1.06
CA GLN A 158 -0.87 18.52 0.77
C GLN A 158 0.15 17.61 0.11
N LEU A 159 0.01 16.29 0.31
CA LEU A 159 0.88 15.31 -0.37
C LEU A 159 0.61 15.27 -1.88
N GLY A 160 -0.64 15.44 -2.34
CA GLY A 160 -0.99 15.61 -3.74
C GLY A 160 -0.52 14.46 -4.63
N CYS A 161 -0.84 13.22 -4.25
CA CYS A 161 -0.49 11.99 -4.96
C CYS A 161 -1.71 11.42 -5.69
N ASP A 162 -1.58 11.17 -6.98
CA ASP A 162 -2.69 10.72 -7.84
C ASP A 162 -3.22 9.35 -7.41
N SER A 163 -2.35 8.46 -6.94
CA SER A 163 -2.66 7.13 -6.43
C SER A 163 -3.69 7.11 -5.30
N THR A 164 -3.84 8.21 -4.58
CA THR A 164 -4.76 8.33 -3.43
C THR A 164 -6.17 8.80 -3.81
N VAL A 165 -6.35 9.34 -5.03
CA VAL A 165 -7.56 10.09 -5.43
C VAL A 165 -8.82 9.23 -5.44
N TYR A 166 -8.71 7.99 -5.87
CA TYR A 166 -9.84 7.06 -6.01
C TYR A 166 -9.78 5.86 -5.08
N TYR A 167 -8.75 5.73 -4.23
CA TYR A 167 -8.66 4.60 -3.32
C TYR A 167 -9.99 4.40 -2.54
N PRO A 168 -10.54 3.18 -2.40
CA PRO A 168 -9.90 1.87 -2.64
C PRO A 168 -9.87 1.42 -4.10
N TYR A 169 -10.44 2.18 -5.04
CA TYR A 169 -10.31 1.94 -6.47
C TYR A 169 -9.01 2.55 -7.00
N ARG A 170 -8.53 2.05 -8.16
CA ARG A 170 -7.35 2.63 -8.84
C ARG A 170 -7.71 3.85 -9.68
N THR A 171 -8.87 3.78 -10.32
CA THR A 171 -9.32 4.81 -11.27
C THR A 171 -10.80 5.13 -11.09
N GLN A 172 -11.23 6.29 -11.61
CA GLN A 172 -12.63 6.67 -11.63
C GLN A 172 -13.52 5.64 -12.33
N SER A 173 -13.00 4.94 -13.34
CA SER A 173 -13.78 3.96 -14.11
C SER A 173 -14.10 2.71 -13.31
N GLU A 174 -13.33 2.39 -12.28
CA GLU A 174 -13.56 1.24 -11.38
C GLU A 174 -14.59 1.56 -10.29
N VAL A 175 -14.79 2.85 -10.00
CA VAL A 175 -15.88 3.25 -9.09
C VAL A 175 -17.23 2.79 -9.67
N PRO A 176 -18.11 2.15 -8.89
CA PRO A 176 -19.43 1.73 -9.32
C PRO A 176 -20.18 2.86 -10.03
N GLU A 177 -20.83 2.55 -11.17
CA GLU A 177 -21.47 3.57 -12.01
C GLU A 177 -22.48 4.42 -11.23
N SER A 178 -23.19 3.83 -10.28
CA SER A 178 -24.16 4.51 -9.42
C SER A 178 -23.53 5.56 -8.48
N GLU A 179 -22.24 5.45 -8.19
CA GLU A 179 -21.52 6.29 -7.23
C GLU A 179 -20.48 7.22 -7.89
N ARG A 180 -20.13 6.96 -9.15
CA ARG A 180 -19.01 7.56 -9.88
C ARG A 180 -19.02 9.09 -9.89
N GLU A 181 -20.18 9.71 -9.99
CA GLU A 181 -20.33 11.17 -10.01
C GLU A 181 -20.17 11.82 -8.63
N THR A 182 -20.40 11.06 -7.57
CA THR A 182 -20.43 11.57 -6.19
C THR A 182 -19.31 11.03 -5.33
N PHE A 183 -18.57 10.01 -5.81
CA PHE A 183 -17.51 9.39 -5.06
C PHE A 183 -16.38 10.37 -4.76
N LYS A 184 -16.04 10.43 -3.48
CA LYS A 184 -14.88 11.18 -2.97
C LYS A 184 -14.15 10.30 -1.97
N SER A 185 -12.93 9.96 -2.29
CA SER A 185 -12.10 9.22 -1.38
C SER A 185 -11.67 10.09 -0.20
N ARG A 186 -11.85 9.56 1.01
CA ARG A 186 -11.28 10.16 2.22
C ARG A 186 -9.74 10.07 2.28
N TYR A 187 -9.14 9.35 1.33
CA TYR A 187 -7.69 9.21 1.17
C TYR A 187 -7.10 10.24 0.20
N ASN A 188 -7.93 11.02 -0.50
CA ASN A 188 -7.49 11.97 -1.52
C ASN A 188 -6.55 13.03 -0.93
N THR A 189 -5.26 12.88 -1.15
CA THR A 189 -4.21 13.76 -0.62
C THR A 189 -4.14 15.13 -1.30
N TYR A 190 -4.99 15.43 -2.27
CA TYR A 190 -5.22 16.80 -2.75
C TYR A 190 -6.26 17.56 -1.90
N GLU A 191 -7.07 16.84 -1.11
CA GLU A 191 -8.14 17.46 -0.29
C GLU A 191 -7.82 17.45 1.21
N ILE A 192 -6.86 16.65 1.66
CA ILE A 192 -6.45 16.53 3.07
C ILE A 192 -5.03 17.07 3.30
N ILE A 193 -4.73 17.44 4.53
CA ILE A 193 -3.38 17.82 4.97
C ILE A 193 -2.80 16.68 5.80
N GLY A 194 -1.54 16.33 5.57
CA GLY A 194 -0.88 15.20 6.22
C GLY A 194 -1.10 13.88 5.50
N LEU A 195 -0.97 12.78 6.23
CA LEU A 195 -1.16 11.43 5.72
C LEU A 195 -2.65 11.10 5.54
N PRO A 196 -3.00 10.24 4.56
CA PRO A 196 -4.33 9.64 4.52
C PRO A 196 -4.54 8.71 5.73
N PRO A 197 -5.78 8.22 5.96
CA PRO A 197 -6.09 7.38 7.12
C PRO A 197 -5.25 6.09 7.24
N GLY A 198 -4.60 5.65 6.18
CA GLY A 198 -3.75 4.47 6.19
C GLY A 198 -3.17 4.16 4.83
N PRO A 199 -2.53 2.99 4.67
CA PRO A 199 -1.96 2.55 3.41
C PRO A 199 -3.00 2.45 2.28
N ILE A 200 -2.55 2.58 1.02
CA ILE A 200 -3.36 2.47 -0.19
C ILE A 200 -3.07 1.20 -1.01
N CYS A 201 -2.04 0.47 -0.62
CA CYS A 201 -1.65 -0.82 -1.18
C CYS A 201 -0.70 -1.53 -0.21
N ASN A 202 -0.31 -2.76 -0.54
CA ASN A 202 0.66 -3.55 0.21
C ASN A 202 2.06 -3.32 -0.38
N PRO A 203 2.92 -2.55 0.30
CA PRO A 203 4.20 -2.13 -0.25
C PRO A 203 5.25 -3.23 -0.23
N SER A 204 6.26 -3.08 -1.10
CA SER A 204 7.49 -3.87 -1.06
C SER A 204 8.35 -3.52 0.17
N LEU A 205 9.27 -4.43 0.53
CA LEU A 205 10.26 -4.13 1.56
C LEU A 205 11.12 -2.90 1.17
N LYS A 206 11.39 -2.72 -0.13
CA LYS A 206 12.15 -1.56 -0.63
C LYS A 206 11.43 -0.23 -0.43
N ALA A 207 10.13 -0.20 -0.66
CA ALA A 207 9.33 0.99 -0.37
C ALA A 207 9.28 1.30 1.14
N ILE A 208 9.24 0.28 1.99
CA ILE A 208 9.31 0.43 3.45
C ILE A 208 10.68 0.97 3.86
N GLU A 209 11.79 0.39 3.37
CA GLU A 209 13.15 0.89 3.60
C GLU A 209 13.31 2.35 3.14
N ALA A 210 12.76 2.71 1.98
CA ALA A 210 12.78 4.08 1.48
C ALA A 210 11.96 5.04 2.34
N ALA A 211 10.82 4.60 2.88
CA ALA A 211 10.00 5.40 3.80
C ALA A 211 10.74 5.70 5.12
N ILE A 212 11.53 4.74 5.62
CA ILE A 212 12.33 4.89 6.85
C ILE A 212 13.55 5.79 6.63
N SER A 213 14.21 5.64 5.47
CA SER A 213 15.52 6.27 5.19
C SER A 213 15.49 7.04 3.86
N PRO A 214 14.74 8.16 3.78
CA PRO A 214 14.65 8.95 2.56
C PRO A 214 16.01 9.54 2.15
N SER A 215 16.17 9.81 0.86
CA SER A 215 17.31 10.61 0.37
C SER A 215 17.32 12.00 1.01
N ASP A 216 18.49 12.54 1.26
CA ASP A 216 18.62 13.93 1.75
C ASP A 216 18.53 14.91 0.57
N THR A 217 17.31 15.39 0.29
CA THR A 217 17.05 16.37 -0.78
C THR A 217 16.20 17.53 -0.28
N ASP A 218 16.17 18.60 -1.05
CA ASP A 218 15.32 19.76 -0.83
C ASP A 218 14.25 19.91 -1.94
N TYR A 219 13.83 18.77 -2.52
CA TYR A 219 12.76 18.74 -3.49
C TYR A 219 11.38 18.68 -2.80
N TYR A 220 10.39 19.30 -3.46
CA TYR A 220 8.98 19.32 -3.06
C TYR A 220 8.05 18.85 -4.19
N TYR A 221 8.57 18.69 -5.42
CA TYR A 221 7.79 18.34 -6.60
C TYR A 221 8.49 17.26 -7.39
N PHE A 222 7.71 16.36 -7.95
CA PHE A 222 8.17 15.34 -8.89
C PHE A 222 7.13 15.12 -9.98
N CYS A 223 7.53 14.59 -11.11
CA CYS A 223 6.69 14.00 -12.15
C CYS A 223 7.51 13.02 -12.97
N HIS A 224 6.84 12.11 -13.64
CA HIS A 224 7.46 11.14 -14.55
C HIS A 224 6.94 11.36 -15.96
N ASP A 225 7.79 11.19 -16.97
CA ASP A 225 7.33 11.14 -18.35
C ASP A 225 6.80 9.74 -18.71
N LYS A 226 6.27 9.60 -19.91
CA LYS A 226 5.72 8.33 -20.42
C LYS A 226 6.75 7.18 -20.53
N ASP A 227 8.03 7.49 -20.49
CA ASP A 227 9.13 6.53 -20.57
C ASP A 227 9.66 6.18 -19.16
N GLY A 228 9.04 6.75 -18.08
CA GLY A 228 9.39 6.52 -16.69
C GLY A 228 10.55 7.40 -16.19
N ASN A 229 11.02 8.38 -16.97
CA ASN A 229 12.06 9.28 -16.49
C ASN A 229 11.50 10.25 -15.44
N ALA A 230 12.17 10.32 -14.29
CA ALA A 230 11.79 11.18 -13.18
C ALA A 230 12.34 12.60 -13.32
N TYR A 231 11.54 13.58 -12.93
CA TYR A 231 11.90 15.00 -12.89
C TYR A 231 11.55 15.58 -11.53
N TYR A 232 12.54 16.08 -10.80
CA TYR A 232 12.35 16.64 -9.46
C TYR A 232 12.53 18.16 -9.47
N ALA A 233 11.85 18.84 -8.56
CA ALA A 233 11.95 20.31 -8.45
C ALA A 233 11.77 20.77 -7.01
N LYS A 234 12.44 21.90 -6.69
CA LYS A 234 12.33 22.60 -5.40
C LYS A 234 11.14 23.59 -5.38
N THR A 235 10.74 24.10 -6.54
CA THR A 235 9.74 25.16 -6.65
C THR A 235 8.68 24.81 -7.69
N ALA A 236 7.48 25.36 -7.52
CA ALA A 236 6.38 25.21 -8.48
C ALA A 236 6.78 25.69 -9.89
N GLN A 237 7.61 26.76 -9.99
CA GLN A 237 8.07 27.24 -11.29
C GLN A 237 8.97 26.23 -12.02
N GLN A 238 9.88 25.58 -11.29
CA GLN A 238 10.73 24.52 -11.84
C GLN A 238 9.88 23.30 -12.22
N HIS A 239 8.90 22.96 -11.38
CA HIS A 239 7.98 21.87 -11.65
C HIS A 239 7.19 22.09 -12.94
N GLN A 240 6.65 23.29 -13.18
CA GLN A 240 5.99 23.64 -14.43
C GLN A 240 6.90 23.46 -15.66
N GLN A 241 8.19 23.76 -15.53
CA GLN A 241 9.16 23.50 -16.60
C GLN A 241 9.40 21.99 -16.80
N ASN A 242 9.40 21.21 -15.71
CA ASN A 242 9.54 19.77 -15.76
C ASN A 242 8.31 19.10 -16.39
N LEU A 243 7.11 19.56 -16.07
CA LEU A 243 5.87 19.08 -16.71
C LEU A 243 5.91 19.26 -18.24
N LYS A 244 6.42 20.41 -18.73
CA LYS A 244 6.61 20.62 -20.17
C LYS A 244 7.65 19.68 -20.77
N LYS A 245 8.77 19.44 -20.10
CA LYS A 245 9.81 18.48 -20.55
C LYS A 245 9.30 17.06 -20.57
N ALA A 246 8.49 16.68 -19.57
CA ALA A 246 7.86 15.37 -19.46
C ALA A 246 6.69 15.19 -20.47
N GLY A 247 6.27 16.26 -21.18
CA GLY A 247 5.12 16.21 -22.09
C GLY A 247 3.77 16.14 -21.40
N LEU A 248 3.69 16.57 -20.14
CA LEU A 248 2.48 16.57 -19.30
C LEU A 248 1.77 17.93 -19.28
N ALA A 249 2.39 18.98 -19.83
CA ALA A 249 1.83 20.32 -19.99
C ALA A 249 2.28 20.96 -21.32
N GLU A 250 1.47 21.94 -21.83
CA GLU A 250 1.78 22.73 -23.04
C GLU A 250 2.81 23.87 -22.78
#